data_69bd5362be45480f4a62829a36c6f435
#
_entry.id   69bd5362be45480f4a62829a36c6f435
#
_cell.length_a   1.000
_cell.length_b   1.000
_cell.length_c   1.000
_cell.angle_alpha   90.00
_cell.angle_beta   90.00
_cell.angle_gamma   90.00
#
_symmetry.space_group_name_H-M   'P 1'
#
loop_
_entity.id
_entity.type
_entity.pdbx_description
1 polymer ?
#
loop_
_entity_poly.entity_id
_entity_poly.type
_entity_poly.pdbx_seq_one_letter_code
_entity_poly.pdbx_strand_id
1 'polypeptide(L)'
;MNKLFLVIVILSFSPMFAQQTDVEFTPNNSWLKAGLTAGIPVGDASDVSSFNLGLDLRGQYLFNPNIAVGIASGYSHFFGKDNFDDFGVVPLAGFFRYYFTPNGLFFGGDVGYGFLTNIDNNQGGLYVNPQIGYHNRDWNIYAFYQNTFAENDVDIQNVGVGVTYNIRFK
;
A
#
# COMPACT_ATOMS: atom_id res chain seq x y z
N MET A 1 -15.51 -19.42 -17.70
CA MET A 1 -14.12 -19.19 -18.15
C MET A 1 -13.18 -19.79 -17.13
N ASN A 2 -12.29 -20.57 -17.57
CA ASN A 2 -11.88 -21.85 -17.06
C ASN A 2 -10.80 -21.77 -15.98
N LYS A 3 -11.02 -22.48 -14.89
CA LYS A 3 -10.03 -22.77 -13.83
C LYS A 3 -8.68 -23.26 -14.41
N LEU A 4 -8.69 -23.82 -15.62
CA LEU A 4 -7.51 -24.24 -16.38
C LEU A 4 -6.63 -23.06 -16.83
N PHE A 5 -7.24 -21.89 -17.15
CA PHE A 5 -6.49 -20.71 -17.58
C PHE A 5 -5.73 -20.08 -16.39
N LEU A 6 -6.33 -20.10 -15.21
CA LEU A 6 -5.70 -19.60 -13.98
C LEU A 6 -4.50 -20.48 -13.57
N VAL A 7 -4.63 -21.81 -13.72
CA VAL A 7 -3.53 -22.75 -13.44
C VAL A 7 -2.37 -22.59 -14.42
N ILE A 8 -2.62 -22.29 -15.69
CA ILE A 8 -1.58 -22.07 -16.69
C ILE A 8 -0.84 -20.77 -16.40
N VAL A 9 -1.52 -19.70 -15.95
CA VAL A 9 -0.89 -18.43 -15.56
C VAL A 9 0.01 -18.63 -14.33
N ILE A 10 -0.43 -19.39 -13.34
CA ILE A 10 0.37 -19.67 -12.13
C ILE A 10 1.59 -20.52 -12.46
N LEU A 11 1.47 -21.52 -13.36
CA LEU A 11 2.58 -22.36 -13.78
C LEU A 11 3.62 -21.64 -14.66
N SER A 12 3.24 -20.57 -15.38
CA SER A 12 4.19 -19.78 -16.18
C SER A 12 5.08 -18.85 -15.34
N PHE A 13 4.71 -18.57 -14.07
CA PHE A 13 5.55 -17.80 -13.15
C PHE A 13 6.53 -18.64 -12.32
N SER A 14 6.41 -19.98 -12.36
CA SER A 14 7.25 -20.88 -11.56
C SER A 14 8.75 -20.88 -11.90
N PRO A 15 9.22 -20.65 -13.15
CA PRO A 15 10.65 -20.64 -13.43
C PRO A 15 11.37 -19.33 -13.08
N MET A 16 10.67 -18.23 -12.77
CA MET A 16 11.33 -16.97 -12.41
C MET A 16 11.99 -16.98 -11.03
N PHE A 17 11.63 -17.90 -10.17
CA PHE A 17 12.23 -18.03 -8.82
C PHE A 17 13.39 -19.01 -8.74
N ALA A 18 13.77 -19.67 -9.83
CA ALA A 18 14.78 -20.72 -9.83
C ALA A 18 16.24 -20.21 -9.99
N GLN A 19 16.46 -18.92 -10.15
CA GLN A 19 17.79 -18.30 -10.06
C GLN A 19 17.92 -17.57 -8.72
N GLN A 20 18.03 -18.33 -7.66
CA GLN A 20 18.36 -17.86 -6.34
C GLN A 20 19.84 -17.46 -6.32
N THR A 21 20.12 -16.20 -6.63
CA THR A 21 21.25 -15.53 -6.01
C THR A 21 20.82 -15.29 -4.56
N ASP A 22 21.52 -15.83 -3.58
CA ASP A 22 21.32 -15.52 -2.17
C ASP A 22 21.54 -14.02 -1.97
N VAL A 23 20.44 -13.26 -2.02
CA VAL A 23 20.47 -11.82 -1.80
C VAL A 23 20.31 -11.61 -0.31
N GLU A 24 21.42 -11.34 0.38
CA GLU A 24 21.42 -11.07 1.81
C GLU A 24 20.70 -9.74 2.12
N PHE A 25 19.99 -9.73 3.25
CA PHE A 25 19.46 -8.49 3.83
C PHE A 25 20.62 -7.65 4.35
N THR A 26 20.89 -6.53 3.68
CA THR A 26 21.99 -5.63 4.03
C THR A 26 21.47 -4.20 4.22
N PRO A 27 22.21 -3.31 4.92
CA PRO A 27 21.84 -1.91 5.01
C PRO A 27 21.72 -1.18 3.65
N ASN A 28 22.26 -1.77 2.59
CA ASN A 28 22.23 -1.19 1.26
C ASN A 28 20.93 -1.48 0.49
N ASN A 29 20.27 -2.60 0.79
CA ASN A 29 19.07 -3.04 0.06
C ASN A 29 17.82 -3.17 0.93
N SER A 30 17.93 -2.96 2.24
CA SER A 30 16.82 -3.09 3.18
C SER A 30 16.73 -1.86 4.08
N TRP A 31 15.54 -1.27 4.18
CA TRP A 31 15.30 -0.12 5.05
C TRP A 31 13.82 0.03 5.38
N LEU A 32 13.55 0.86 6.38
CA LEU A 32 12.20 1.27 6.73
C LEU A 32 11.83 2.56 6.02
N LYS A 33 10.55 2.75 5.78
CA LYS A 33 9.95 4.02 5.36
C LYS A 33 8.87 4.37 6.37
N ALA A 34 8.87 5.61 6.80
CA ALA A 34 7.83 6.15 7.67
C ALA A 34 7.38 7.52 7.17
N GLY A 35 6.09 7.79 7.24
CA GLY A 35 5.58 9.06 6.77
C GLY A 35 4.11 9.30 7.03
N LEU A 36 3.60 10.32 6.38
CA LEU A 36 2.23 10.80 6.51
C LEU A 36 1.51 10.74 5.17
N THR A 37 0.21 10.54 5.24
CA THR A 37 -0.69 10.62 4.10
C THR A 37 -1.84 11.59 4.40
N ALA A 38 -2.35 12.21 3.36
CA ALA A 38 -3.56 13.01 3.40
C ALA A 38 -4.39 12.71 2.16
N GLY A 39 -5.69 12.60 2.31
CA GLY A 39 -6.55 12.23 1.20
C GLY A 39 -7.98 12.69 1.36
N ILE A 40 -8.72 12.48 0.29
CA ILE A 40 -10.15 12.79 0.18
C ILE A 40 -10.87 11.47 -0.09
N PRO A 41 -11.84 11.09 0.76
CA PRO A 41 -12.70 9.94 0.50
C PRO A 41 -13.46 10.11 -0.82
N VAL A 42 -13.61 9.03 -1.56
CA VAL A 42 -14.38 8.96 -2.81
C VAL A 42 -15.33 7.76 -2.76
N GLY A 43 -16.26 7.67 -3.72
CA GLY A 43 -17.28 6.63 -3.70
C GLY A 43 -18.10 6.65 -2.41
N ASP A 44 -18.47 5.49 -1.88
CA ASP A 44 -19.34 5.36 -0.69
C ASP A 44 -18.74 6.03 0.56
N ALA A 45 -17.42 6.00 0.71
CA ALA A 45 -16.74 6.66 1.81
C ALA A 45 -16.91 8.18 1.81
N SER A 46 -17.16 8.79 0.64
CA SER A 46 -17.40 10.23 0.53
C SER A 46 -18.73 10.69 1.12
N ASP A 47 -19.68 9.80 1.28
CA ASP A 47 -20.99 10.14 1.86
C ASP A 47 -20.91 10.31 3.38
N VAL A 48 -19.98 9.60 4.02
CA VAL A 48 -19.85 9.54 5.49
C VAL A 48 -18.59 10.24 6.01
N SER A 49 -17.59 10.55 5.17
CA SER A 49 -16.34 11.16 5.61
C SER A 49 -15.91 12.34 4.73
N SER A 50 -15.29 13.35 5.36
CA SER A 50 -14.89 14.61 4.72
C SER A 50 -13.47 14.56 4.18
N PHE A 51 -12.55 14.02 4.95
CA PHE A 51 -11.13 13.90 4.59
C PHE A 51 -10.48 12.78 5.42
N ASN A 52 -9.26 12.45 5.02
CA ASN A 52 -8.47 11.40 5.65
C ASN A 52 -7.05 11.90 5.96
N LEU A 53 -6.54 11.53 7.12
CA LEU A 53 -5.12 11.66 7.47
C LEU A 53 -4.59 10.30 7.90
N GLY A 54 -3.33 10.02 7.58
CA GLY A 54 -2.77 8.72 7.92
C GLY A 54 -1.27 8.72 8.20
N LEU A 55 -0.86 7.58 8.77
CA LEU A 55 0.53 7.16 8.93
C LEU A 55 0.82 6.06 7.92
N ASP A 56 1.97 6.11 7.27
CA ASP A 56 2.45 5.09 6.35
C ASP A 56 3.78 4.52 6.85
N LEU A 57 3.82 3.20 7.05
CA LEU A 57 4.99 2.47 7.52
C LEU A 57 5.28 1.32 6.56
N ARG A 58 6.53 1.19 6.11
CA ARG A 58 6.94 0.14 5.18
C ARG A 58 8.30 -0.43 5.55
N GLY A 59 8.40 -1.76 5.51
CA GLY A 59 9.67 -2.47 5.48
C GLY A 59 10.00 -2.87 4.05
N GLN A 60 11.05 -2.31 3.46
CA GLN A 60 11.42 -2.49 2.06
C GLN A 60 12.66 -3.35 1.90
N TYR A 61 12.64 -4.20 0.88
CA TYR A 61 13.77 -4.95 0.37
C TYR A 61 13.90 -4.73 -1.14
N LEU A 62 15.08 -4.31 -1.60
CA LEU A 62 15.42 -4.15 -3.02
C LEU A 62 15.99 -5.44 -3.58
N PHE A 63 15.27 -6.08 -4.51
CA PHE A 63 15.80 -7.21 -5.28
C PHE A 63 16.90 -6.78 -6.26
N ASN A 64 16.73 -5.62 -6.85
CA ASN A 64 17.67 -4.97 -7.75
C ASN A 64 17.40 -3.45 -7.72
N PRO A 65 18.20 -2.61 -8.39
CA PRO A 65 18.02 -1.16 -8.35
C PRO A 65 16.64 -0.65 -8.75
N ASN A 66 15.88 -1.45 -9.49
CA ASN A 66 14.58 -1.06 -10.03
C ASN A 66 13.39 -1.69 -9.29
N ILE A 67 13.56 -2.84 -8.61
CA ILE A 67 12.45 -3.60 -8.03
C ILE A 67 12.60 -3.72 -6.52
N ALA A 68 11.58 -3.27 -5.82
CA ALA A 68 11.43 -3.45 -4.40
C ALA A 68 10.14 -4.17 -4.04
N VAL A 69 10.21 -4.96 -2.99
CA VAL A 69 9.08 -5.61 -2.34
C VAL A 69 9.16 -5.40 -0.83
N GLY A 70 8.08 -5.73 -0.14
CA GLY A 70 8.10 -5.67 1.32
C GLY A 70 6.73 -5.75 1.94
N ILE A 71 6.64 -5.25 3.17
CA ILE A 71 5.42 -5.21 3.95
C ILE A 71 5.06 -3.75 4.19
N ALA A 72 3.79 -3.42 3.99
CA ALA A 72 3.21 -2.13 4.29
C ALA A 72 2.18 -2.25 5.40
N SER A 73 2.18 -1.29 6.30
CA SER A 73 1.18 -1.10 7.33
C SER A 73 1.02 0.39 7.64
N GLY A 74 0.15 0.74 8.55
CA GLY A 74 -0.08 2.12 8.93
C GLY A 74 -1.44 2.30 9.59
N TYR A 75 -1.95 3.52 9.53
CA TYR A 75 -3.27 3.86 10.00
C TYR A 75 -3.82 5.02 9.16
N SER A 76 -5.01 4.85 8.63
CA SER A 76 -5.76 5.89 7.92
C SER A 76 -6.97 6.28 8.75
N HIS A 77 -7.02 7.52 9.23
CA HIS A 77 -8.12 8.06 10.01
C HIS A 77 -9.05 8.87 9.08
N PHE A 78 -10.30 8.50 9.06
CA PHE A 78 -11.36 9.14 8.29
C PHE A 78 -12.21 10.00 9.21
N PHE A 79 -12.27 11.28 8.95
CA PHE A 79 -13.05 12.24 9.73
C PHE A 79 -14.49 12.26 9.24
N GLY A 80 -15.40 11.87 10.10
CA GLY A 80 -16.82 11.78 9.82
C GLY A 80 -17.44 13.12 9.43
N LYS A 81 -18.49 13.07 8.61
CA LYS A 81 -19.34 14.20 8.25
C LYS A 81 -20.57 14.25 9.14
N ASP A 82 -20.99 15.45 9.50
CA ASP A 82 -22.27 15.72 10.18
C ASP A 82 -22.47 14.82 11.42
N ASN A 83 -23.31 13.80 11.31
CA ASN A 83 -23.67 12.87 12.38
C ASN A 83 -23.00 11.51 12.28
N PHE A 84 -21.99 11.36 11.40
CA PHE A 84 -21.21 10.12 11.29
C PHE A 84 -19.98 10.17 12.18
N ASP A 85 -19.73 9.07 12.85
CA ASP A 85 -18.53 8.92 13.68
C ASP A 85 -17.27 8.76 12.84
N ASP A 86 -16.14 9.18 13.41
CA ASP A 86 -14.83 8.94 12.82
C ASP A 86 -14.52 7.44 12.82
N PHE A 87 -13.88 6.98 11.76
CA PHE A 87 -13.44 5.58 11.65
C PHE A 87 -12.02 5.50 11.09
N GLY A 88 -11.45 4.30 11.09
CA GLY A 88 -10.11 4.11 10.60
C GLY A 88 -9.90 2.81 9.85
N VAL A 89 -8.81 2.76 9.08
CA VAL A 89 -8.31 1.58 8.39
C VAL A 89 -6.87 1.33 8.82
N VAL A 90 -6.60 0.11 9.30
CA VAL A 90 -5.26 -0.40 9.57
C VAL A 90 -4.91 -1.43 8.49
N PRO A 91 -4.11 -1.10 7.47
CA PRO A 91 -3.71 -2.07 6.47
C PRO A 91 -2.59 -2.98 6.98
N LEU A 92 -2.63 -4.25 6.56
CA LEU A 92 -1.50 -5.16 6.59
C LEU A 92 -1.39 -5.78 5.20
N ALA A 93 -0.36 -5.37 4.46
CA ALA A 93 -0.25 -5.67 3.04
C ALA A 93 1.18 -6.00 2.62
N GLY A 94 1.30 -6.83 1.59
CA GLY A 94 2.51 -6.88 0.79
C GLY A 94 2.54 -5.70 -0.18
N PHE A 95 3.71 -5.14 -0.43
CA PHE A 95 3.86 -4.11 -1.45
C PHE A 95 4.90 -4.47 -2.49
N PHE A 96 4.72 -3.89 -3.69
CA PHE A 96 5.65 -3.91 -4.80
C PHE A 96 5.88 -2.48 -5.28
N ARG A 97 7.14 -2.14 -5.62
CA ARG A 97 7.50 -0.88 -6.29
C ARG A 97 8.47 -1.13 -7.42
N TYR A 98 8.26 -0.42 -8.53
CA TYR A 98 9.19 -0.34 -9.63
C TYR A 98 9.73 1.08 -9.74
N TYR A 99 11.05 1.22 -9.63
CA TYR A 99 11.79 2.46 -9.77
C TYR A 99 12.40 2.57 -11.15
N PHE A 100 12.07 3.61 -11.89
CA PHE A 100 12.60 3.80 -13.24
C PHE A 100 14.08 4.18 -13.22
N THR A 101 14.48 4.97 -12.24
CA THR A 101 15.85 5.46 -12.03
C THR A 101 16.16 5.51 -10.53
N PRO A 102 17.46 5.59 -10.13
CA PRO A 102 17.85 5.73 -8.73
C PRO A 102 17.27 6.96 -8.01
N ASN A 103 16.99 8.03 -8.75
CA ASN A 103 16.24 9.19 -8.30
C ASN A 103 15.26 9.54 -9.40
N GLY A 104 13.97 9.45 -9.15
CA GLY A 104 12.98 9.70 -10.20
C GLY A 104 11.62 9.11 -9.92
N LEU A 105 10.91 8.83 -10.98
CA LEU A 105 9.56 8.27 -10.91
C LEU A 105 9.58 6.81 -10.44
N PHE A 106 8.54 6.46 -9.73
CA PHE A 106 8.20 5.07 -9.45
C PHE A 106 6.69 4.85 -9.60
N PHE A 107 6.31 3.62 -9.85
CA PHE A 107 4.97 3.13 -9.62
C PHE A 107 5.00 1.91 -8.70
N GLY A 108 3.88 1.63 -8.07
CA GLY A 108 3.77 0.48 -7.19
C GLY A 108 2.37 0.29 -6.66
N GLY A 109 2.23 -0.60 -5.73
CA GLY A 109 0.97 -0.83 -5.07
C GLY A 109 1.10 -1.80 -3.92
N ASP A 110 0.10 -1.76 -3.05
CA ASP A 110 -0.04 -2.63 -1.90
C ASP A 110 -1.28 -3.51 -2.10
N VAL A 111 -1.18 -4.78 -1.68
CA VAL A 111 -2.30 -5.72 -1.66
C VAL A 111 -2.24 -6.50 -0.36
N GLY A 112 -3.36 -6.57 0.35
CA GLY A 112 -3.44 -7.25 1.64
C GLY A 112 -4.82 -7.17 2.25
N TYR A 113 -4.88 -6.96 3.56
CA TYR A 113 -6.12 -6.83 4.31
C TYR A 113 -6.13 -5.48 5.06
N GLY A 114 -7.24 -4.77 4.96
CA GLY A 114 -7.53 -3.56 5.71
C GLY A 114 -8.48 -3.87 6.87
N PHE A 115 -7.99 -3.76 8.09
CA PHE A 115 -8.82 -3.88 9.29
C PHE A 115 -9.53 -2.56 9.54
N LEU A 116 -10.84 -2.61 9.73
CA LEU A 116 -11.62 -1.43 10.07
C LEU A 116 -11.64 -1.23 11.59
N THR A 117 -11.64 0.02 12.00
CA THR A 117 -11.76 0.42 13.40
C THR A 117 -12.93 1.40 13.54
N ASN A 118 -13.69 1.24 14.63
CA ASN A 118 -14.85 2.08 14.93
C ASN A 118 -15.98 2.00 13.88
N ILE A 119 -16.15 0.81 13.28
CA ILE A 119 -17.32 0.46 12.44
C ILE A 119 -17.93 -0.81 13.02
N ASP A 120 -19.18 -0.72 13.43
CA ASP A 120 -19.90 -1.85 14.02
C ASP A 120 -20.17 -2.95 12.96
N ASN A 121 -19.99 -4.21 13.39
CA ASN A 121 -20.27 -5.41 12.59
C ASN A 121 -19.51 -5.50 11.26
N ASN A 122 -18.34 -4.83 11.14
CA ASN A 122 -17.47 -4.95 9.99
C ASN A 122 -16.00 -4.99 10.42
N GLN A 123 -15.31 -6.08 10.08
CA GLN A 123 -13.90 -6.28 10.46
C GLN A 123 -12.92 -5.76 9.42
N GLY A 124 -13.37 -5.51 8.20
CA GLY A 124 -12.54 -5.07 7.08
C GLY A 124 -12.63 -5.96 5.86
N GLY A 125 -11.59 -5.94 5.02
CA GLY A 125 -11.58 -6.73 3.80
C GLY A 125 -10.34 -6.58 2.95
N LEU A 126 -10.42 -6.97 1.69
CA LEU A 126 -9.33 -6.86 0.73
C LEU A 126 -8.90 -5.40 0.59
N TYR A 127 -7.63 -5.15 0.86
CA TYR A 127 -7.01 -3.83 0.72
C TYR A 127 -6.17 -3.78 -0.54
N VAL A 128 -6.37 -2.73 -1.36
CA VAL A 128 -5.54 -2.42 -2.52
C VAL A 128 -5.18 -0.94 -2.51
N ASN A 129 -3.94 -0.61 -2.90
CA ASN A 129 -3.45 0.77 -2.87
C ASN A 129 -2.40 1.01 -3.96
N PRO A 130 -2.81 1.18 -5.24
CA PRO A 130 -1.92 1.60 -6.30
C PRO A 130 -1.35 3.00 -6.06
N GLN A 131 -0.08 3.19 -6.44
CA GLN A 131 0.69 4.39 -6.16
C GLN A 131 1.55 4.79 -7.36
N ILE A 132 1.69 6.09 -7.57
CA ILE A 132 2.67 6.67 -8.48
C ILE A 132 3.33 7.86 -7.79
N GLY A 133 4.64 8.01 -7.93
CA GLY A 133 5.33 9.09 -7.25
C GLY A 133 6.75 9.32 -7.72
N TYR A 134 7.40 10.21 -7.01
CA TYR A 134 8.80 10.54 -7.16
C TYR A 134 9.57 10.14 -5.90
N HIS A 135 10.75 9.59 -6.07
CA HIS A 135 11.64 9.24 -4.99
C HIS A 135 13.05 9.79 -5.21
N ASN A 136 13.72 10.05 -4.11
CA ASN A 136 15.15 10.25 -4.06
C ASN A 136 15.75 9.38 -2.94
N ARG A 137 17.01 9.65 -2.60
CA ARG A 137 17.70 8.90 -1.56
C ARG A 137 16.95 8.88 -0.23
N ASP A 138 16.34 10.00 0.17
CA ASP A 138 15.82 10.20 1.53
C ASP A 138 14.29 10.24 1.56
N TRP A 139 13.64 10.73 0.49
CA TRP A 139 12.21 11.00 0.46
C TRP A 139 11.49 10.29 -0.67
N ASN A 140 10.23 9.97 -0.43
CA ASN A 140 9.27 9.57 -1.45
C ASN A 140 8.03 10.44 -1.32
N ILE A 141 7.57 11.01 -2.42
CA ILE A 141 6.32 11.76 -2.53
C ILE A 141 5.47 11.06 -3.57
N TYR A 142 4.24 10.72 -3.25
CA TYR A 142 3.40 9.93 -4.14
C TYR A 142 1.93 10.30 -4.05
N ALA A 143 1.23 10.09 -5.14
CA ALA A 143 -0.22 10.01 -5.18
C ALA A 143 -0.65 8.55 -5.05
N PHE A 144 -1.80 8.32 -4.44
CA PHE A 144 -2.35 6.99 -4.23
C PHE A 144 -3.87 6.95 -4.43
N TYR A 145 -4.36 5.77 -4.74
CA TYR A 145 -5.77 5.41 -4.62
C TYR A 145 -5.86 4.19 -3.72
N GLN A 146 -6.50 4.34 -2.56
CA GLN A 146 -6.71 3.28 -1.60
C GLN A 146 -8.16 2.79 -1.70
N ASN A 147 -8.34 1.47 -1.71
CA ASN A 147 -9.66 0.85 -1.53
C ASN A 147 -9.56 -0.33 -0.56
N THR A 148 -10.48 -0.38 0.38
CA THR A 148 -10.75 -1.54 1.24
C THR A 148 -12.13 -2.06 0.89
N PHE A 149 -12.20 -3.21 0.25
CA PHE A 149 -13.43 -3.93 -0.08
C PHE A 149 -13.92 -4.64 1.18
N ALA A 150 -14.68 -3.92 1.99
CA ALA A 150 -15.12 -4.41 3.28
C ALA A 150 -16.35 -5.31 3.15
N GLU A 151 -16.74 -5.94 4.25
CA GLU A 151 -17.94 -6.77 4.30
C GLU A 151 -19.21 -5.97 4.02
N ASN A 152 -20.28 -6.66 3.59
CA ASN A 152 -21.60 -6.09 3.29
C ASN A 152 -21.60 -5.06 2.14
N ASP A 153 -20.77 -5.27 1.11
CA ASP A 153 -20.65 -4.43 -0.08
C ASP A 153 -20.30 -2.95 0.24
N VAL A 154 -19.56 -2.72 1.33
CA VAL A 154 -19.08 -1.39 1.71
C VAL A 154 -17.64 -1.22 1.21
N ASP A 155 -17.42 -0.20 0.37
CA ASP A 155 -16.11 0.17 -0.15
C ASP A 155 -15.56 1.42 0.54
N ILE A 156 -14.43 1.27 1.23
CA ILE A 156 -13.74 2.43 1.83
C ILE A 156 -12.67 2.92 0.85
N GLN A 157 -13.04 3.92 0.06
CA GLN A 157 -12.22 4.47 -1.02
C GLN A 157 -11.67 5.84 -0.67
N ASN A 158 -10.40 6.07 -1.06
CA ASN A 158 -9.69 7.31 -0.77
C ASN A 158 -8.66 7.60 -1.85
N VAL A 159 -8.57 8.84 -2.30
CA VAL A 159 -7.49 9.35 -3.16
C VAL A 159 -6.69 10.38 -2.39
N GLY A 160 -5.38 10.37 -2.55
CA GLY A 160 -4.57 11.28 -1.78
C GLY A 160 -3.11 11.35 -2.18
N VAL A 161 -2.36 12.03 -1.33
CA VAL A 161 -0.91 12.16 -1.44
C VAL A 161 -0.22 11.68 -0.17
N GLY A 162 0.97 11.15 -0.32
CA GLY A 162 1.78 10.69 0.79
C GLY A 162 3.23 11.15 0.67
N VAL A 163 3.87 11.32 1.82
CA VAL A 163 5.29 11.61 1.94
C VAL A 163 5.90 10.65 2.95
N THR A 164 6.92 9.90 2.55
CA THR A 164 7.66 9.02 3.45
C THR A 164 9.16 9.31 3.42
N TYR A 165 9.80 9.17 4.57
CA TYR A 165 11.25 9.25 4.74
C TYR A 165 11.88 7.87 4.79
N ASN A 166 13.04 7.69 4.16
CA ASN A 166 13.79 6.44 4.12
C ASN A 166 14.73 6.34 5.34
N ILE A 167 14.36 5.51 6.29
CA ILE A 167 15.16 5.22 7.49
C ILE A 167 16.09 4.04 7.17
N ARG A 168 17.36 4.33 6.94
CA ARG A 168 18.38 3.33 6.58
C ARG A 168 19.03 2.77 7.82
N PHE A 169 19.23 1.48 7.85
CA PHE A 169 20.04 0.83 8.88
C PHE A 169 21.52 1.20 8.67
N LYS A 170 22.25 1.41 9.77
CA LYS A 170 23.70 1.66 9.77
C LYS A 170 24.45 0.35 10.01
#